data_57f1b3dd17f5f214327ed2189847473d
#
_entry.id   57f1b3dd17f5f214327ed2189847473d
#
_cell.length_a   1.000
_cell.length_b   1.000
_cell.length_c   1.000
_cell.angle_alpha   90.00
_cell.angle_beta   90.00
_cell.angle_gamma   90.00
#
_symmetry.space_group_name_H-M   'P 1'
#
loop_
_entity.id
_entity.type
_entity.pdbx_description
1 polymer ?
#
loop_
_entity_poly.entity_id
_entity_poly.type
_entity_poly.pdbx_seq_one_letter_code
_entity_poly.pdbx_strand_id
1 'polypeptide(L)'
;ICLSLARSGFYNIMVVSGHADPGNAAAVVRGIENAKKKNNKVNGTYSAWFDKGIVEGGAAAYFNGIHPTYDLHAGESETGFGLMRYPELLDKAQIASLKPNYEGEFLFERIGAGAKDFIECGAPDAYFGDPAAATAENADKQYDVFSDYVVDEVRALLG
;
A
#
# COMPACT_ATOMS: atom_id res chain seq x y z
N ILE A 1 -0.66 -19.07 -10.20
CA ILE A 1 -0.80 -19.18 -8.74
C ILE A 1 -2.22 -19.62 -8.37
N CYS A 2 -3.30 -18.85 -8.63
CA CYS A 2 -4.68 -19.16 -8.20
C CYS A 2 -5.16 -20.56 -8.63
N LEU A 3 -4.94 -20.94 -9.90
CA LEU A 3 -5.29 -22.29 -10.38
C LEU A 3 -4.46 -23.39 -9.71
N SER A 4 -3.23 -23.11 -9.30
CA SER A 4 -2.40 -24.08 -8.58
C SER A 4 -2.95 -24.30 -7.17
N LEU A 5 -3.30 -23.22 -6.47
CA LEU A 5 -3.94 -23.29 -5.15
C LEU A 5 -5.28 -24.03 -5.22
N ALA A 6 -6.10 -23.73 -6.23
CA ALA A 6 -7.39 -24.40 -6.44
C ALA A 6 -7.26 -25.90 -6.69
N ARG A 7 -6.21 -26.36 -7.40
CA ARG A 7 -5.91 -27.79 -7.55
C ARG A 7 -5.57 -28.49 -6.23
N SER A 8 -5.06 -27.72 -5.27
CA SER A 8 -4.77 -28.19 -3.90
C SER A 8 -5.94 -28.00 -2.93
N GLY A 9 -7.12 -27.58 -3.42
CA GLY A 9 -8.34 -27.42 -2.62
C GLY A 9 -8.53 -26.06 -1.98
N PHE A 10 -7.63 -25.08 -2.22
CA PHE A 10 -7.77 -23.72 -1.72
C PHE A 10 -8.54 -22.87 -2.74
N TYR A 11 -9.83 -22.66 -2.50
CA TYR A 11 -10.70 -21.94 -3.43
C TYR A 11 -10.89 -20.49 -3.07
N ASN A 12 -10.92 -20.14 -1.77
CA ASN A 12 -10.97 -18.76 -1.30
C ASN A 12 -9.56 -18.19 -1.28
N ILE A 13 -9.30 -17.21 -2.12
CA ILE A 13 -7.94 -16.69 -2.37
C ILE A 13 -8.00 -15.16 -2.32
N MET A 14 -7.34 -14.58 -1.34
CA MET A 14 -7.11 -13.14 -1.30
C MET A 14 -5.65 -12.84 -1.65
N VAL A 15 -5.44 -11.86 -2.51
CA VAL A 15 -4.10 -11.33 -2.78
C VAL A 15 -3.97 -9.98 -2.08
N VAL A 16 -3.02 -9.88 -1.17
CA VAL A 16 -2.63 -8.66 -0.48
C VAL A 16 -1.25 -8.26 -1.01
N SER A 17 -1.11 -7.05 -1.50
CA SER A 17 0.16 -6.53 -2.02
C SER A 17 0.63 -5.35 -1.18
N GLY A 18 1.91 -5.31 -0.82
CA GLY A 18 2.55 -4.14 -0.24
C GLY A 18 2.97 -3.09 -1.29
N HIS A 19 2.66 -3.34 -2.57
CA HIS A 19 3.02 -2.44 -3.67
C HIS A 19 1.76 -1.84 -4.29
N ALA A 20 1.60 -0.53 -4.17
CA ALA A 20 0.39 0.21 -4.56
C ALA A 20 0.38 0.66 -6.03
N ASP A 21 1.14 0.02 -6.91
CA ASP A 21 1.14 0.32 -8.35
C ASP A 21 -0.17 -0.12 -9.01
N PRO A 22 -0.92 0.81 -9.67
CA PRO A 22 -2.20 0.48 -10.32
C PRO A 22 -2.07 -0.56 -11.43
N GLY A 23 -0.95 -0.57 -12.16
CA GLY A 23 -0.67 -1.55 -13.22
C GLY A 23 -0.50 -2.96 -12.63
N ASN A 24 0.22 -3.07 -11.51
CA ASN A 24 0.35 -4.31 -10.75
C ASN A 24 -1.02 -4.80 -10.23
N ALA A 25 -1.78 -3.94 -9.56
CA ALA A 25 -3.11 -4.26 -9.06
C ALA A 25 -4.04 -4.77 -10.20
N ALA A 26 -4.09 -4.06 -11.31
CA ALA A 26 -4.86 -4.46 -12.48
C ALA A 26 -4.41 -5.81 -13.08
N ALA A 27 -3.11 -6.10 -13.09
CA ALA A 27 -2.58 -7.38 -13.55
C ALA A 27 -3.00 -8.53 -12.63
N VAL A 28 -2.95 -8.33 -11.31
CA VAL A 28 -3.39 -9.31 -10.32
C VAL A 28 -4.89 -9.58 -10.47
N VAL A 29 -5.72 -8.54 -10.54
CA VAL A 29 -7.17 -8.67 -10.75
C VAL A 29 -7.47 -9.45 -12.03
N ARG A 30 -6.84 -9.11 -13.17
CA ARG A 30 -6.99 -9.90 -14.41
C ARG A 30 -6.58 -11.36 -14.24
N GLY A 31 -5.53 -11.62 -13.47
CA GLY A 31 -5.07 -12.99 -13.16
C GLY A 31 -6.10 -13.79 -12.37
N ILE A 32 -6.72 -13.17 -11.36
CA ILE A 32 -7.81 -13.75 -10.56
C ILE A 32 -9.02 -14.04 -11.45
N GLU A 33 -9.48 -13.08 -12.23
CA GLU A 33 -10.64 -13.24 -13.12
C GLU A 33 -10.41 -14.34 -14.18
N ASN A 34 -9.21 -14.44 -14.73
CA ASN A 34 -8.84 -15.52 -15.64
C ASN A 34 -8.85 -16.90 -14.94
N ALA A 35 -8.49 -16.95 -13.65
CA ALA A 35 -8.59 -18.18 -12.87
C ALA A 35 -10.05 -18.58 -12.61
N LYS A 36 -10.92 -17.64 -12.25
CA LYS A 36 -12.37 -17.85 -12.10
C LYS A 36 -13.01 -18.42 -13.37
N LYS A 37 -12.67 -17.86 -14.53
CA LYS A 37 -13.17 -18.35 -15.84
C LYS A 37 -12.77 -19.80 -16.12
N LYS A 38 -11.59 -20.23 -15.65
CA LYS A 38 -11.07 -21.58 -15.86
C LYS A 38 -11.51 -22.59 -14.79
N ASN A 39 -11.86 -22.12 -13.61
CA ASN A 39 -12.35 -22.93 -12.51
C ASN A 39 -13.35 -22.11 -11.68
N ASN A 40 -14.63 -22.41 -11.84
CA ASN A 40 -15.73 -21.67 -11.20
C ASN A 40 -15.80 -21.83 -9.66
N LYS A 41 -15.00 -22.74 -9.08
CA LYS A 41 -14.85 -22.83 -7.62
C LYS A 41 -13.91 -21.77 -7.07
N VAL A 42 -13.07 -21.14 -7.90
CA VAL A 42 -12.18 -20.07 -7.43
C VAL A 42 -13.01 -18.86 -7.01
N ASN A 43 -12.94 -18.54 -5.74
CA ASN A 43 -13.46 -17.33 -5.13
C ASN A 43 -12.25 -16.45 -4.74
N GLY A 44 -11.87 -15.54 -5.61
CA GLY A 44 -10.64 -14.76 -5.45
C GLY A 44 -10.89 -13.27 -5.45
N THR A 45 -10.11 -12.52 -4.68
CA THR A 45 -10.13 -11.06 -4.64
C THR A 45 -8.74 -10.48 -4.47
N TYR A 46 -8.60 -9.20 -4.75
CA TYR A 46 -7.43 -8.38 -4.47
C TYR A 46 -7.81 -7.34 -3.40
N SER A 47 -6.98 -7.21 -2.37
CA SER A 47 -7.19 -6.22 -1.33
C SER A 47 -6.59 -4.87 -1.72
N ALA A 48 -7.39 -3.82 -1.65
CA ALA A 48 -6.95 -2.43 -1.77
C ALA A 48 -6.70 -1.81 -0.37
N TRP A 49 -6.11 -2.57 0.53
CA TRP A 49 -6.02 -2.30 1.95
C TRP A 49 -5.42 -0.93 2.29
N PHE A 50 -4.41 -0.47 1.55
CA PHE A 50 -3.74 0.79 1.86
C PHE A 50 -4.65 1.98 1.53
N ASP A 51 -5.04 2.15 0.26
CA ASP A 51 -5.88 3.27 -0.17
C ASP A 51 -7.19 3.33 0.59
N LYS A 52 -7.85 2.19 0.72
CA LYS A 52 -9.14 2.09 1.41
C LYS A 52 -9.00 2.18 2.92
N GLY A 53 -7.95 1.66 3.50
CA GLY A 53 -7.67 1.84 4.91
C GLY A 53 -7.46 3.31 5.30
N ILE A 54 -6.82 4.09 4.43
CA ILE A 54 -6.71 5.54 4.63
C ILE A 54 -8.06 6.23 4.50
N VAL A 55 -8.79 5.99 3.40
CA VAL A 55 -10.00 6.75 3.05
C VAL A 55 -11.24 6.25 3.83
N GLU A 56 -11.44 4.93 3.90
CA GLU A 56 -12.63 4.31 4.47
C GLU A 56 -12.38 3.79 5.90
N GLY A 57 -11.19 3.27 6.16
CA GLY A 57 -10.82 2.63 7.44
C GLY A 57 -10.42 3.60 8.55
N GLY A 58 -10.17 4.87 8.22
CA GLY A 58 -9.82 5.90 9.20
C GLY A 58 -8.33 5.96 9.58
N ALA A 59 -7.44 5.24 8.88
CA ALA A 59 -5.99 5.31 9.12
C ALA A 59 -5.42 6.72 8.94
N ALA A 60 -6.07 7.57 8.13
CA ALA A 60 -5.69 8.97 7.96
C ALA A 60 -5.61 9.77 9.28
N ALA A 61 -6.40 9.38 10.29
CA ALA A 61 -6.38 10.02 11.61
C ALA A 61 -5.06 9.81 12.38
N TYR A 62 -4.24 8.86 11.96
CA TYR A 62 -2.95 8.53 12.57
C TYR A 62 -1.76 8.99 11.73
N PHE A 63 -1.98 9.86 10.76
CA PHE A 63 -0.90 10.57 10.08
C PHE A 63 -0.68 11.93 10.74
N ASN A 64 0.57 12.30 10.95
CA ASN A 64 0.97 13.65 11.38
C ASN A 64 1.14 14.56 10.17
N GLY A 65 1.51 14.01 9.01
CA GLY A 65 1.59 14.72 7.74
C GLY A 65 0.22 15.21 7.27
N ILE A 66 0.20 16.38 6.62
CA ILE A 66 -1.05 17.07 6.26
C ILE A 66 -1.77 16.46 5.04
N HIS A 67 -1.13 15.56 4.31
CA HIS A 67 -1.66 14.95 3.10
C HIS A 67 -1.47 13.42 3.08
N PRO A 68 -2.21 12.66 3.93
CA PRO A 68 -2.08 11.19 4.01
C PRO A 68 -2.27 10.47 2.67
N THR A 69 -3.11 11.01 1.78
CA THR A 69 -3.39 10.42 0.46
C THR A 69 -2.24 10.57 -0.54
N TYR A 70 -1.27 11.41 -0.25
CA TYR A 70 -0.05 11.62 -1.06
C TYR A 70 1.19 10.98 -0.44
N ASP A 71 1.00 10.17 0.60
CA ASP A 71 2.04 9.35 1.24
C ASP A 71 2.23 8.05 0.44
N LEU A 72 2.83 8.15 -0.75
CA LEU A 72 2.80 7.10 -1.76
C LEU A 72 4.03 6.19 -1.77
N HIS A 73 5.17 6.66 -1.28
CA HIS A 73 6.41 5.88 -1.30
C HIS A 73 7.43 6.42 -0.29
N ALA A 74 7.93 5.55 0.58
CA ALA A 74 8.92 5.88 1.63
C ALA A 74 8.56 7.14 2.45
N GLY A 75 7.28 7.44 2.57
CA GLY A 75 6.74 8.56 3.33
C GLY A 75 6.55 8.25 4.80
N GLU A 76 5.51 8.81 5.42
CA GLU A 76 5.26 8.67 6.86
C GLU A 76 4.91 7.22 7.25
N SER A 77 4.03 6.55 6.48
CA SER A 77 3.56 5.20 6.82
C SER A 77 4.69 4.17 6.76
N GLU A 78 5.43 4.10 5.66
CA GLU A 78 6.52 3.13 5.50
C GLU A 78 7.70 3.43 6.43
N THR A 79 8.05 4.71 6.61
CA THR A 79 9.08 5.12 7.57
C THR A 79 8.68 4.76 9.00
N GLY A 80 7.42 5.02 9.36
CA GLY A 80 6.86 4.65 10.66
C GLY A 80 6.89 3.14 10.90
N PHE A 81 6.55 2.33 9.90
CA PHE A 81 6.69 0.88 9.98
C PHE A 81 8.14 0.46 10.23
N GLY A 82 9.10 1.07 9.52
CA GLY A 82 10.52 0.85 9.75
C GLY A 82 10.94 1.21 11.18
N LEU A 83 10.51 2.37 11.69
CA LEU A 83 10.78 2.80 13.07
C LEU A 83 10.19 1.85 14.12
N MET A 84 9.02 1.27 13.84
CA MET A 84 8.34 0.33 14.72
C MET A 84 9.00 -1.05 14.73
N ARG A 85 9.40 -1.57 13.56
CA ARG A 85 9.86 -2.96 13.42
C ARG A 85 11.36 -3.15 13.33
N TYR A 86 12.07 -2.16 12.78
CA TYR A 86 13.50 -2.24 12.46
C TYR A 86 14.23 -0.94 12.78
N PRO A 87 14.05 -0.36 13.99
CA PRO A 87 14.60 0.96 14.33
C PRO A 87 16.13 1.04 14.24
N GLU A 88 16.81 -0.10 14.35
CA GLU A 88 18.26 -0.22 14.26
C GLU A 88 18.79 -0.10 12.82
N LEU A 89 17.94 -0.26 11.80
CA LEU A 89 18.30 -0.14 10.39
C LEU A 89 18.13 1.28 9.85
N LEU A 90 17.56 2.19 10.64
CA LEU A 90 17.19 3.53 10.19
C LEU A 90 18.09 4.61 10.78
N ASP A 91 18.55 5.53 9.93
CA ASP A 91 19.20 6.75 10.38
C ASP A 91 18.15 7.79 10.80
N LYS A 92 17.86 7.85 12.09
CA LYS A 92 16.87 8.76 12.66
C LYS A 92 17.24 10.24 12.48
N ALA A 93 18.54 10.57 12.43
CA ALA A 93 18.97 11.94 12.23
C ALA A 93 18.73 12.37 10.77
N GLN A 94 18.98 11.47 9.83
CA GLN A 94 18.66 11.70 8.42
C GLN A 94 17.15 11.85 8.23
N ILE A 95 16.34 10.93 8.75
CA ILE A 95 14.87 10.99 8.68
C ILE A 95 14.35 12.35 9.19
N ALA A 96 14.79 12.78 10.37
CA ALA A 96 14.36 14.04 10.97
C ALA A 96 14.79 15.29 10.16
N SER A 97 15.74 15.16 9.23
CA SER A 97 16.19 16.25 8.36
C SER A 97 15.42 16.36 7.04
N LEU A 98 14.65 15.32 6.68
CA LEU A 98 13.87 15.28 5.44
C LEU A 98 12.71 16.27 5.50
N LYS A 99 12.31 16.74 4.33
CA LYS A 99 11.19 17.69 4.18
C LYS A 99 10.01 16.97 3.54
N PRO A 100 8.77 17.37 3.84
CA PRO A 100 7.62 16.83 3.15
C PRO A 100 7.75 16.99 1.62
N ASN A 101 7.42 15.92 0.90
CA ASN A 101 7.31 15.92 -0.57
C ASN A 101 5.93 15.39 -0.98
N TYR A 102 5.03 16.30 -1.33
CA TYR A 102 3.68 15.97 -1.75
C TYR A 102 3.48 16.02 -3.28
N GLU A 103 4.58 16.05 -4.06
CA GLU A 103 4.53 15.94 -5.53
C GLU A 103 3.92 14.61 -6.01
N GLY A 104 3.70 13.66 -5.10
CA GLY A 104 2.93 12.44 -5.33
C GLY A 104 1.51 12.70 -5.85
N GLU A 105 0.91 13.86 -5.57
CA GLU A 105 -0.35 14.32 -6.17
C GLU A 105 -0.32 14.22 -7.70
N PHE A 106 0.81 14.52 -8.30
CA PHE A 106 0.99 14.55 -9.77
C PHE A 106 1.70 13.31 -10.33
N LEU A 107 2.00 12.31 -9.50
CA LEU A 107 2.81 11.14 -9.89
C LEU A 107 2.25 10.43 -11.12
N PHE A 108 0.97 10.07 -11.09
CA PHE A 108 0.36 9.30 -12.18
C PHE A 108 0.13 10.15 -13.44
N GLU A 109 -0.10 11.46 -13.30
CA GLU A 109 -0.15 12.39 -14.42
C GLU A 109 1.19 12.46 -15.13
N ARG A 110 2.28 12.63 -14.38
CA ARG A 110 3.66 12.70 -14.90
C ARG A 110 4.09 11.39 -15.57
N ILE A 111 3.77 10.25 -14.97
CA ILE A 111 4.00 8.94 -15.61
C ILE A 111 3.23 8.84 -16.92
N GLY A 112 1.96 9.25 -16.95
CA GLY A 112 1.14 9.29 -18.15
C GLY A 112 1.69 10.24 -19.23
N ALA A 113 2.36 11.31 -18.82
CA ALA A 113 3.05 12.25 -19.70
C ALA A 113 4.43 11.74 -20.17
N GLY A 114 4.90 10.60 -19.67
CA GLY A 114 6.13 9.94 -20.10
C GLY A 114 7.32 10.07 -19.16
N ALA A 115 7.11 10.51 -17.91
CA ALA A 115 8.16 10.50 -16.88
C ALA A 115 8.68 9.06 -16.66
N LYS A 116 10.00 8.92 -16.54
CA LYS A 116 10.69 7.62 -16.55
C LYS A 116 11.20 7.19 -15.19
N ASP A 117 11.33 8.12 -14.27
CA ASP A 117 11.86 7.89 -12.93
C ASP A 117 11.25 8.86 -11.92
N PHE A 118 11.59 8.68 -10.64
CA PHE A 118 11.10 9.52 -9.56
C PHE A 118 11.62 10.96 -9.62
N ILE A 119 12.78 11.21 -10.21
CA ILE A 119 13.33 12.56 -10.38
C ILE A 119 12.40 13.36 -11.31
N GLU A 120 12.04 12.79 -12.46
CA GLU A 120 11.11 13.40 -13.41
C GLU A 120 9.69 13.53 -12.82
N CYS A 121 9.36 12.68 -11.83
CA CYS A 121 8.11 12.76 -11.09
C CYS A 121 8.15 13.75 -9.91
N GLY A 122 9.27 14.46 -9.66
CA GLY A 122 9.38 15.46 -8.60
C GLY A 122 9.87 14.91 -7.25
N ALA A 123 10.46 13.71 -7.25
CA ALA A 123 11.02 13.08 -6.06
C ALA A 123 12.51 12.73 -6.26
N PRO A 124 13.42 13.73 -6.25
CA PRO A 124 14.85 13.51 -6.45
C PRO A 124 15.47 12.64 -5.35
N ASP A 125 14.90 12.65 -4.14
CA ASP A 125 15.34 11.84 -2.99
C ASP A 125 14.55 10.53 -2.87
N ALA A 126 13.79 10.15 -3.92
CA ALA A 126 13.07 8.90 -4.07
C ALA A 126 11.99 8.63 -3.01
N TYR A 127 11.32 9.66 -2.46
CA TYR A 127 10.15 9.49 -1.60
C TYR A 127 9.03 10.46 -1.94
N PHE A 128 7.79 10.05 -1.61
CA PHE A 128 6.58 10.89 -1.65
C PHE A 128 5.84 10.76 -0.33
N GLY A 129 5.63 11.86 0.38
CA GLY A 129 5.02 11.95 1.70
C GLY A 129 5.87 12.74 2.69
N ASP A 130 5.71 12.46 3.98
CA ASP A 130 6.42 13.16 5.05
C ASP A 130 7.14 12.17 5.99
N PRO A 131 8.33 11.67 5.60
CA PRO A 131 9.06 10.70 6.43
C PRO A 131 9.47 11.27 7.79
N ALA A 132 9.68 12.61 7.91
CA ALA A 132 10.05 13.24 9.18
C ALA A 132 8.90 13.29 10.19
N ALA A 133 7.66 13.25 9.73
CA ALA A 133 6.47 13.19 10.57
C ALA A 133 6.23 11.79 11.17
N ALA A 134 6.92 10.76 10.69
CA ALA A 134 6.71 9.37 11.08
C ALA A 134 7.01 9.11 12.57
N THR A 135 6.14 8.36 13.22
CA THR A 135 6.36 7.81 14.55
C THR A 135 6.00 6.33 14.62
N ALA A 136 6.73 5.56 15.44
CA ALA A 136 6.42 4.16 15.65
C ALA A 136 5.01 3.95 16.25
N GLU A 137 4.58 4.87 17.13
CA GLU A 137 3.26 4.80 17.77
C GLU A 137 2.13 4.98 16.75
N ASN A 138 2.23 5.98 15.86
CA ASN A 138 1.21 6.19 14.84
C ASN A 138 1.20 5.08 13.80
N ALA A 139 2.39 4.56 13.43
CA ALA A 139 2.48 3.42 12.53
C ALA A 139 1.77 2.18 13.11
N ASP A 140 1.93 1.89 14.40
CA ASP A 140 1.24 0.77 15.06
C ASP A 140 -0.28 0.90 14.90
N LYS A 141 -0.83 2.09 15.17
CA LYS A 141 -2.27 2.38 14.99
C LYS A 141 -2.72 2.33 13.52
N GLN A 142 -1.91 2.84 12.59
CA GLN A 142 -2.21 2.75 11.14
C GLN A 142 -2.29 1.28 10.71
N TYR A 143 -1.33 0.45 11.13
CA TYR A 143 -1.28 -0.96 10.76
C TYR A 143 -2.36 -1.80 11.44
N ASP A 144 -2.83 -1.43 12.63
CA ASP A 144 -4.03 -2.02 13.21
C ASP A 144 -5.24 -1.78 12.32
N VAL A 145 -5.49 -0.53 11.88
CA VAL A 145 -6.58 -0.20 10.95
C VAL A 145 -6.47 -0.94 9.63
N PHE A 146 -5.26 -0.99 9.03
CA PHE A 146 -5.03 -1.73 7.79
C PHE A 146 -5.27 -3.24 7.96
N SER A 147 -4.85 -3.80 9.09
CA SER A 147 -5.07 -5.22 9.41
C SER A 147 -6.55 -5.54 9.59
N ASP A 148 -7.27 -4.71 10.32
CA ASP A 148 -8.73 -4.86 10.52
C ASP A 148 -9.47 -4.79 9.19
N TYR A 149 -9.08 -3.87 8.31
CA TYR A 149 -9.65 -3.77 6.96
C TYR A 149 -9.46 -5.06 6.16
N VAL A 150 -8.23 -5.62 6.15
CA VAL A 150 -7.94 -6.90 5.46
C VAL A 150 -8.74 -8.05 6.08
N VAL A 151 -8.86 -8.10 7.40
CA VAL A 151 -9.66 -9.12 8.11
C VAL A 151 -11.13 -9.05 7.71
N ASP A 152 -11.70 -7.85 7.61
CA ASP A 152 -13.09 -7.68 7.19
C ASP A 152 -13.30 -8.06 5.72
N GLU A 153 -12.34 -7.76 4.83
CA GLU A 153 -12.37 -8.26 3.44
C GLU A 153 -12.30 -9.80 3.39
N VAL A 154 -11.48 -10.43 4.24
CA VAL A 154 -11.44 -11.91 4.34
C VAL A 154 -12.77 -12.47 4.82
N ARG A 155 -13.38 -11.88 5.84
CA ARG A 155 -14.71 -12.28 6.32
C ARG A 155 -15.76 -12.17 5.21
N ALA A 156 -15.76 -11.07 4.47
CA ALA A 156 -16.66 -10.88 3.34
C ALA A 156 -16.42 -11.89 2.20
N LEU A 157 -15.16 -12.31 1.97
CA LEU A 157 -14.83 -13.33 0.98
C LEU A 157 -15.34 -14.70 1.37
N LEU A 158 -15.41 -15.00 2.67
CA LEU A 158 -15.84 -16.30 3.19
C LEU A 158 -17.36 -16.45 3.34
N GLY A 159 -18.10 -15.36 3.39
CA GLY A 159 -19.59 -15.30 3.51
C GLY A 159 -20.00 -15.32 4.95
#